data_51e4dff6e99ee53a82b8b6c4c791d6a1
#
_entry.id   51e4dff6e99ee53a82b8b6c4c791d6a1
#
_cell.length_a   1.000
_cell.length_b   1.000
_cell.length_c   1.000
_cell.angle_alpha   90.00
_cell.angle_beta   90.00
_cell.angle_gamma   90.00
#
_symmetry.space_group_name_H-M   'P 1'
#
loop_
_entity.id
_entity.type
_entity.pdbx_description
1 polymer ?
#
loop_
_entity_poly.entity_id
_entity_poly.type
_entity_poly.pdbx_seq_one_letter_code
_entity_poly.pdbx_strand_id
1 'polypeptide(L)'
;DQEGNAQNSITPYEMAFDVGYSRKLSDKFSMGVVFRYIYSDLGFHYDESSVSDASGASAFAADISGYYTTYPIIGRNECQWSLGFNISNIGTKVSYDGGNENAFLPTNLKIGTSFLFPLAEYNTLSLNLDLNKLLVPSTPQVSNYETEEEYEEAKEKWQNTSPISGIFKSFTDAPGGFKEELREINFSIGAEYSYNQQFFLRAGYFNENKYKGNRKYFSFGAGFSLNVLKIDAAYMVATAQTSPLDQTLRFTLSFDMDGLKDLLGRR
;
A
#
# COMPACT_ATOMS: atom_id res chain seq x y z
N ASP A 1 18.90 -31.32 3.64
CA ASP A 1 19.47 -31.94 4.83
C ASP A 1 20.86 -31.36 5.15
N GLN A 2 21.48 -31.78 6.24
CA GLN A 2 22.81 -31.31 6.63
C GLN A 2 23.91 -31.66 5.61
N GLU A 3 23.62 -32.51 4.65
CA GLU A 3 24.50 -32.94 3.55
C GLU A 3 24.28 -32.14 2.25
N GLY A 4 23.40 -31.14 2.27
CA GLY A 4 23.16 -30.25 1.13
C GLY A 4 22.20 -30.81 0.06
N ASN A 5 21.50 -31.91 0.36
CA ASN A 5 20.48 -32.45 -0.55
C ASN A 5 19.17 -31.67 -0.39
N ALA A 6 18.57 -31.23 -1.50
CA ALA A 6 17.26 -30.61 -1.48
C ALA A 6 16.19 -31.62 -1.05
N GLN A 7 15.54 -31.40 0.10
CA GLN A 7 14.54 -32.33 0.62
C GLN A 7 13.12 -32.02 0.15
N ASN A 8 12.73 -30.76 -0.06
CA ASN A 8 11.41 -30.43 -0.57
C ASN A 8 11.46 -29.10 -1.35
N SER A 9 10.73 -28.99 -2.44
CA SER A 9 10.51 -27.74 -3.15
C SER A 9 9.24 -27.08 -2.59
N ILE A 10 9.39 -25.94 -1.94
CA ILE A 10 8.28 -25.12 -1.45
C ILE A 10 7.92 -24.11 -2.53
N THR A 11 6.67 -24.06 -2.95
CA THR A 11 6.18 -23.10 -3.93
C THR A 11 5.06 -22.27 -3.29
N PRO A 12 5.42 -21.20 -2.56
CA PRO A 12 4.40 -20.31 -1.97
C PRO A 12 3.66 -19.57 -3.09
N TYR A 13 2.36 -19.38 -2.90
CA TYR A 13 1.56 -18.54 -3.79
C TYR A 13 0.47 -17.81 -3.02
N GLU A 14 0.14 -16.61 -3.52
CA GLU A 14 -0.92 -15.77 -2.97
C GLU A 14 -1.83 -15.31 -4.09
N MET A 15 -3.12 -15.22 -3.78
CA MET A 15 -4.14 -14.79 -4.72
C MET A 15 -5.10 -13.84 -4.03
N ALA A 16 -5.49 -12.75 -4.71
CA ALA A 16 -6.56 -11.88 -4.27
C ALA A 16 -7.57 -11.69 -5.39
N PHE A 17 -8.85 -11.69 -5.02
CA PHE A 17 -9.95 -11.37 -5.90
C PHE A 17 -10.71 -10.16 -5.36
N ASP A 18 -10.76 -9.09 -6.14
CA ASP A 18 -11.32 -7.81 -5.75
C ASP A 18 -12.56 -7.46 -6.58
N VAL A 19 -13.61 -7.00 -5.89
CA VAL A 19 -14.79 -6.40 -6.52
C VAL A 19 -14.98 -5.00 -5.95
N GLY A 20 -14.92 -3.99 -6.82
CA GLY A 20 -15.03 -2.59 -6.44
C GLY A 20 -16.28 -1.90 -6.97
N TYR A 21 -16.83 -1.00 -6.18
CA TYR A 21 -17.87 -0.07 -6.56
C TYR A 21 -17.50 1.34 -6.17
N SER A 22 -17.63 2.28 -7.10
CA SER A 22 -17.40 3.70 -6.83
C SER A 22 -18.52 4.57 -7.37
N ARG A 23 -18.79 5.67 -6.66
CA ARG A 23 -19.83 6.62 -7.03
C ARG A 23 -19.41 8.05 -6.75
N LYS A 24 -19.71 8.92 -7.71
CA LYS A 24 -19.67 10.37 -7.53
C LYS A 24 -20.88 10.80 -6.69
N LEU A 25 -20.63 11.32 -5.48
CA LEU A 25 -21.66 11.75 -4.54
C LEU A 25 -22.01 13.24 -4.70
N SER A 26 -21.05 14.03 -5.16
CA SER A 26 -21.26 15.44 -5.54
C SER A 26 -20.30 15.81 -6.67
N ASP A 27 -20.38 17.06 -7.17
CA ASP A 27 -19.48 17.53 -8.24
C ASP A 27 -17.98 17.49 -7.81
N LYS A 28 -17.73 17.56 -6.52
CA LYS A 28 -16.38 17.62 -5.97
C LYS A 28 -15.96 16.37 -5.20
N PHE A 29 -16.89 15.46 -4.87
CA PHE A 29 -16.61 14.35 -3.99
C PHE A 29 -17.12 13.02 -4.52
N SER A 30 -16.24 12.02 -4.48
CA SER A 30 -16.52 10.63 -4.86
C SER A 30 -16.09 9.69 -3.74
N MET A 31 -16.79 8.57 -3.60
CA MET A 31 -16.43 7.49 -2.68
C MET A 31 -16.37 6.16 -3.42
N GLY A 32 -15.57 5.25 -2.88
CA GLY A 32 -15.44 3.89 -3.37
C GLY A 32 -15.33 2.90 -2.23
N VAL A 33 -15.80 1.69 -2.49
CA VAL A 33 -15.64 0.52 -1.63
C VAL A 33 -15.13 -0.63 -2.48
N VAL A 34 -14.25 -1.46 -1.90
CA VAL A 34 -13.75 -2.69 -2.53
C VAL A 34 -13.98 -3.83 -1.55
N PHE A 35 -14.47 -4.95 -2.03
CA PHE A 35 -14.47 -6.22 -1.31
C PHE A 35 -13.39 -7.12 -1.88
N ARG A 36 -12.61 -7.73 -1.00
CA ARG A 36 -11.45 -8.54 -1.36
C ARG A 36 -11.55 -9.89 -0.68
N TYR A 37 -11.36 -10.94 -1.46
CA TYR A 37 -11.05 -12.29 -0.97
C TYR A 37 -9.57 -12.55 -1.18
N ILE A 38 -8.88 -13.01 -0.13
CA ILE A 38 -7.45 -13.32 -0.13
C ILE A 38 -7.29 -14.80 0.18
N TYR A 39 -6.45 -15.48 -0.59
CA TYR A 39 -5.96 -16.81 -0.31
C TYR A 39 -4.44 -16.80 -0.36
N SER A 40 -3.79 -17.34 0.67
CA SER A 40 -2.35 -17.42 0.78
C SER A 40 -1.94 -18.82 1.20
N ASP A 41 -1.04 -19.43 0.45
CA ASP A 41 -0.41 -20.71 0.77
C ASP A 41 1.09 -20.51 0.81
N LEU A 42 1.66 -20.63 2.00
CA LEU A 42 3.10 -20.46 2.21
C LEU A 42 3.92 -21.70 1.80
N GLY A 43 3.24 -22.78 1.36
CA GLY A 43 3.86 -24.00 0.88
C GLY A 43 4.52 -24.85 1.97
N PHE A 44 4.31 -24.54 3.24
CA PHE A 44 4.78 -25.35 4.35
C PHE A 44 3.83 -26.54 4.59
N HIS A 45 4.03 -27.61 3.81
CA HIS A 45 3.36 -28.89 4.03
C HIS A 45 4.32 -29.76 4.83
N TYR A 46 4.05 -29.96 6.10
CA TYR A 46 4.86 -30.85 6.95
C TYR A 46 4.52 -32.31 6.67
N ASP A 47 5.54 -33.16 6.69
CA ASP A 47 5.45 -34.61 6.52
C ASP A 47 4.65 -35.25 7.67
N GLU A 48 4.04 -36.41 7.44
CA GLU A 48 3.07 -37.12 8.29
C GLU A 48 3.48 -37.38 9.76
N SER A 49 4.68 -36.96 10.16
CA SER A 49 5.20 -37.21 11.53
C SER A 49 5.21 -35.97 12.44
N SER A 50 4.87 -34.80 11.97
CA SER A 50 4.83 -33.55 12.77
C SER A 50 3.42 -32.96 12.81
N VAL A 51 2.92 -32.78 14.04
CA VAL A 51 1.55 -32.36 14.39
C VAL A 51 1.33 -30.86 14.11
N SER A 52 1.60 -30.38 12.89
CA SER A 52 1.18 -29.02 12.50
C SER A 52 0.74 -29.02 11.02
N ASP A 53 -0.57 -29.17 10.83
CA ASP A 53 -1.24 -28.95 9.54
C ASP A 53 -1.16 -27.47 9.17
N ALA A 54 -0.01 -27.01 8.66
CA ALA A 54 0.07 -25.71 8.00
C ALA A 54 -0.74 -25.80 6.70
N SER A 55 -1.94 -25.30 6.71
CA SER A 55 -2.85 -25.26 5.57
C SER A 55 -2.84 -23.86 4.96
N GLY A 56 -3.24 -23.77 3.68
CA GLY A 56 -3.49 -22.46 3.07
C GLY A 56 -4.51 -21.67 3.89
N ALA A 57 -4.28 -20.38 4.01
CA ALA A 57 -5.13 -19.47 4.78
C ALA A 57 -5.96 -18.58 3.88
N SER A 58 -7.19 -18.29 4.28
CA SER A 58 -8.05 -17.35 3.56
C SER A 58 -8.56 -16.24 4.46
N ALA A 59 -8.74 -15.07 3.87
CA ALA A 59 -9.27 -13.90 4.57
C ALA A 59 -10.19 -13.08 3.66
N PHE A 60 -11.09 -12.33 4.30
CA PHE A 60 -11.93 -11.34 3.65
C PHE A 60 -11.53 -9.95 4.14
N ALA A 61 -11.48 -9.01 3.23
CA ALA A 61 -11.19 -7.61 3.52
C ALA A 61 -12.10 -6.67 2.74
N ALA A 62 -12.19 -5.44 3.23
CA ALA A 62 -12.82 -4.34 2.52
C ALA A 62 -11.92 -3.11 2.53
N ASP A 63 -11.97 -2.34 1.45
CA ASP A 63 -11.34 -1.04 1.37
C ASP A 63 -12.43 0.05 1.29
N ILE A 64 -12.19 1.18 1.94
CA ILE A 64 -13.05 2.37 1.88
C ILE A 64 -12.19 3.53 1.43
N SER A 65 -12.61 4.21 0.37
CA SER A 65 -11.88 5.34 -0.19
C SER A 65 -12.77 6.55 -0.44
N GLY A 66 -12.17 7.72 -0.38
CA GLY A 66 -12.82 8.97 -0.76
C GLY A 66 -11.86 9.86 -1.54
N TYR A 67 -12.42 10.63 -2.48
CA TYR A 67 -11.67 11.55 -3.31
C TYR A 67 -12.44 12.85 -3.46
N TYR A 68 -11.78 13.95 -3.10
CA TYR A 68 -12.28 15.32 -3.24
C TYR A 68 -11.43 16.07 -4.25
N THR A 69 -12.04 16.84 -5.14
CA THR A 69 -11.33 17.70 -6.07
C THR A 69 -12.02 19.05 -6.20
N THR A 70 -11.23 20.12 -6.34
CA THR A 70 -11.71 21.48 -6.57
C THR A 70 -10.72 22.24 -7.44
N TYR A 71 -11.17 23.34 -8.02
CA TYR A 71 -10.42 24.09 -9.02
C TYR A 71 -10.24 25.56 -8.56
N PRO A 72 -9.31 25.81 -7.61
CA PRO A 72 -9.03 27.17 -7.15
C PRO A 72 -8.34 27.98 -8.25
N ILE A 73 -8.71 29.26 -8.37
CA ILE A 73 -8.02 30.21 -9.24
C ILE A 73 -6.87 30.84 -8.45
N ILE A 74 -5.64 30.64 -8.90
CA ILE A 74 -4.44 31.24 -8.31
C ILE A 74 -3.81 32.16 -9.36
N GLY A 75 -3.84 33.45 -9.07
CA GLY A 75 -3.44 34.47 -10.04
C GLY A 75 -4.40 34.52 -11.21
N ARG A 76 -3.99 34.05 -12.40
CA ARG A 76 -4.81 33.97 -13.62
C ARG A 76 -5.09 32.54 -14.06
N ASN A 77 -4.55 31.56 -13.33
CA ASN A 77 -4.62 30.15 -13.72
C ASN A 77 -5.63 29.41 -12.85
N GLU A 78 -6.47 28.60 -13.46
CA GLU A 78 -7.28 27.62 -12.79
C GLU A 78 -6.39 26.42 -12.46
N CYS A 79 -6.14 26.21 -11.17
CA CYS A 79 -5.36 25.08 -10.66
C CYS A 79 -6.31 23.95 -10.27
N GLN A 80 -5.80 22.73 -10.11
CA GLN A 80 -6.59 21.64 -9.54
C GLN A 80 -5.98 21.25 -8.19
N TRP A 81 -6.79 21.22 -7.14
CA TRP A 81 -6.42 20.66 -5.85
C TRP A 81 -7.27 19.42 -5.58
N SER A 82 -6.59 18.34 -5.24
CA SER A 82 -7.22 17.07 -4.93
C SER A 82 -6.77 16.58 -3.56
N LEU A 83 -7.71 15.97 -2.83
CA LEU A 83 -7.47 15.31 -1.55
C LEU A 83 -8.09 13.92 -1.62
N GLY A 84 -7.34 12.90 -1.22
CA GLY A 84 -7.82 11.53 -1.17
C GLY A 84 -7.51 10.85 0.14
N PHE A 85 -8.34 9.90 0.53
CA PHE A 85 -8.03 8.95 1.58
C PHE A 85 -8.41 7.54 1.15
N ASN A 86 -7.70 6.56 1.72
CA ASN A 86 -8.03 5.15 1.57
C ASN A 86 -7.69 4.41 2.87
N ILE A 87 -8.65 3.64 3.38
CA ILE A 87 -8.40 2.65 4.43
C ILE A 87 -8.55 1.30 3.75
N SER A 88 -7.43 0.60 3.57
CA SER A 88 -7.39 -0.68 2.88
C SER A 88 -7.24 -1.84 3.85
N ASN A 89 -7.69 -3.03 3.41
CA ASN A 89 -7.59 -4.29 4.13
C ASN A 89 -8.26 -4.29 5.51
N ILE A 90 -9.40 -3.61 5.66
CA ILE A 90 -10.26 -3.76 6.85
C ILE A 90 -10.86 -5.16 6.78
N GLY A 91 -10.33 -6.12 7.55
CA GLY A 91 -10.72 -7.51 7.29
C GLY A 91 -10.56 -8.44 8.47
N THR A 92 -10.76 -9.73 8.20
CA THR A 92 -10.56 -10.80 9.15
C THR A 92 -9.08 -10.99 9.43
N LYS A 93 -8.77 -11.73 10.50
CA LYS A 93 -7.41 -12.23 10.70
C LYS A 93 -7.13 -13.41 9.78
N VAL A 94 -5.84 -13.67 9.56
CA VAL A 94 -5.32 -14.81 8.81
C VAL A 94 -4.69 -15.80 9.79
N SER A 95 -4.95 -17.09 9.61
CA SER A 95 -4.32 -18.16 10.37
C SER A 95 -3.87 -19.27 9.42
N TYR A 96 -2.63 -19.70 9.57
CA TYR A 96 -2.02 -20.77 8.78
C TYR A 96 -1.93 -22.11 9.55
N ASP A 97 -2.30 -22.12 10.82
CA ASP A 97 -2.17 -23.25 11.75
C ASP A 97 -3.49 -23.72 12.37
N GLY A 98 -4.59 -23.53 11.62
CA GLY A 98 -5.93 -23.95 12.08
C GLY A 98 -6.53 -23.08 13.18
N GLY A 99 -5.97 -21.88 13.44
CA GLY A 99 -6.54 -20.90 14.37
C GLY A 99 -5.77 -20.72 15.68
N ASN A 100 -4.65 -21.40 15.87
CA ASN A 100 -3.81 -21.24 17.06
C ASN A 100 -3.08 -19.90 17.07
N GLU A 101 -2.56 -19.48 15.92
CA GLU A 101 -1.96 -18.16 15.75
C GLU A 101 -2.71 -17.35 14.69
N ASN A 102 -3.20 -16.18 15.09
CA ASN A 102 -3.96 -15.30 14.24
C ASN A 102 -3.18 -14.01 13.95
N ALA A 103 -2.88 -13.73 12.69
CA ALA A 103 -2.24 -12.48 12.27
C ALA A 103 -3.27 -11.48 11.74
N PHE A 104 -3.07 -10.21 12.04
CA PHE A 104 -3.87 -9.14 11.43
C PHE A 104 -3.49 -8.97 9.96
N LEU A 105 -4.50 -8.74 9.10
CA LEU A 105 -4.24 -8.20 7.78
C LEU A 105 -3.56 -6.83 7.90
N PRO A 106 -2.68 -6.45 6.96
CA PRO A 106 -2.02 -5.16 6.97
C PRO A 106 -2.99 -4.02 6.60
N THR A 107 -3.91 -3.73 7.52
CA THR A 107 -4.83 -2.61 7.37
C THR A 107 -4.02 -1.32 7.32
N ASN A 108 -4.24 -0.48 6.31
CA ASN A 108 -3.44 0.70 6.10
C ASN A 108 -4.30 1.93 5.81
N LEU A 109 -4.02 3.03 6.50
CA LEU A 109 -4.56 4.35 6.20
C LEU A 109 -3.60 5.10 5.30
N LYS A 110 -4.10 5.54 4.16
CA LYS A 110 -3.40 6.45 3.26
C LYS A 110 -4.20 7.74 3.11
N ILE A 111 -3.54 8.89 3.30
CA ILE A 111 -4.08 10.22 3.02
C ILE A 111 -3.14 10.89 2.04
N GLY A 112 -3.69 11.37 0.92
CA GLY A 112 -2.90 12.01 -0.12
C GLY A 112 -3.48 13.34 -0.56
N THR A 113 -2.62 14.27 -0.95
CA THR A 113 -3.01 15.52 -1.58
C THR A 113 -2.18 15.76 -2.83
N SER A 114 -2.81 16.32 -3.84
CA SER A 114 -2.18 16.68 -5.11
C SER A 114 -2.57 18.10 -5.51
N PHE A 115 -1.60 18.85 -5.96
CA PHE A 115 -1.80 20.19 -6.49
C PHE A 115 -1.23 20.29 -7.90
N LEU A 116 -2.09 20.54 -8.89
CA LEU A 116 -1.71 20.68 -10.29
C LEU A 116 -1.77 22.15 -10.68
N PHE A 117 -0.65 22.66 -11.19
CA PHE A 117 -0.46 24.02 -11.69
C PHE A 117 -0.31 24.01 -13.21
N PRO A 118 -1.17 24.66 -13.98
CA PRO A 118 -0.89 24.96 -15.38
C PRO A 118 0.15 26.09 -15.45
N LEU A 119 1.37 25.75 -15.88
CA LEU A 119 2.47 26.72 -16.01
C LEU A 119 2.37 27.52 -17.30
N ALA A 120 1.91 26.87 -18.39
CA ALA A 120 1.68 27.46 -19.71
C ALA A 120 0.66 26.58 -20.46
N GLU A 121 0.30 26.95 -21.67
CA GLU A 121 -0.74 26.31 -22.48
C GLU A 121 -0.58 24.78 -22.58
N TYR A 122 0.65 24.28 -22.71
CA TYR A 122 0.95 22.85 -22.83
C TYR A 122 1.74 22.28 -21.64
N ASN A 123 2.01 23.08 -20.61
CA ASN A 123 2.92 22.72 -19.53
C ASN A 123 2.18 22.68 -18.21
N THR A 124 2.22 21.55 -17.51
CA THR A 124 1.66 21.42 -16.17
C THR A 124 2.70 20.88 -15.20
N LEU A 125 2.61 21.32 -13.95
CA LEU A 125 3.37 20.79 -12.83
C LEU A 125 2.41 20.28 -11.77
N SER A 126 2.56 19.04 -11.37
CA SER A 126 1.82 18.45 -10.26
C SER A 126 2.76 18.20 -9.08
N LEU A 127 2.35 18.62 -7.88
CA LEU A 127 3.02 18.32 -6.62
C LEU A 127 2.14 17.43 -5.78
N ASN A 128 2.70 16.36 -5.24
CA ASN A 128 1.96 15.32 -4.54
C ASN A 128 2.60 15.03 -3.18
N LEU A 129 1.78 14.81 -2.16
CA LEU A 129 2.19 14.37 -0.83
C LEU A 129 1.24 13.27 -0.38
N ASP A 130 1.81 12.13 0.02
CA ASP A 130 1.08 11.03 0.65
C ASP A 130 1.62 10.75 2.04
N LEU A 131 0.72 10.48 2.98
CA LEU A 131 0.98 9.98 4.31
C LEU A 131 0.37 8.59 4.45
N ASN A 132 1.13 7.64 4.96
CA ASN A 132 0.68 6.27 5.19
C ASN A 132 0.94 5.87 6.64
N LYS A 133 -0.05 5.22 7.27
CA LYS A 133 0.08 4.60 8.59
C LYS A 133 -0.53 3.21 8.57
N LEU A 134 0.22 2.23 9.06
CA LEU A 134 -0.30 0.88 9.29
C LEU A 134 -1.24 0.91 10.50
N LEU A 135 -2.47 0.45 10.32
CA LEU A 135 -3.52 0.39 11.35
C LEU A 135 -3.61 -1.01 11.95
N VAL A 136 -2.48 -1.54 12.38
CA VAL A 136 -2.37 -2.85 13.04
C VAL A 136 -1.80 -2.61 14.45
N PRO A 137 -2.38 -3.22 15.49
CA PRO A 137 -1.88 -3.02 16.85
C PRO A 137 -0.44 -3.50 16.97
N SER A 138 0.36 -2.76 17.73
CA SER A 138 1.76 -3.09 18.01
C SER A 138 1.87 -4.49 18.63
N THR A 139 2.69 -5.35 18.00
CA THR A 139 2.91 -6.71 18.51
C THR A 139 3.69 -6.65 19.83
N PRO A 140 3.24 -7.34 20.90
CA PRO A 140 3.99 -7.43 22.12
C PRO A 140 5.40 -7.95 21.87
N GLN A 141 6.41 -7.33 22.49
CA GLN A 141 7.80 -7.76 22.42
C GLN A 141 8.28 -8.17 23.81
N VAL A 142 8.97 -9.30 23.91
CA VAL A 142 9.49 -9.83 25.20
C VAL A 142 10.26 -8.77 25.99
N SER A 143 11.02 -7.91 25.29
CA SER A 143 11.82 -6.85 25.93
C SER A 143 11.00 -5.77 26.67
N ASN A 144 9.68 -5.73 26.50
CA ASN A 144 8.81 -4.73 27.10
C ASN A 144 8.13 -5.23 28.39
N TYR A 145 8.39 -6.47 28.80
CA TYR A 145 7.77 -7.11 29.96
C TYR A 145 8.85 -7.62 30.92
N GLU A 146 8.56 -7.60 32.23
CA GLU A 146 9.49 -8.05 33.26
C GLU A 146 9.46 -9.56 33.43
N THR A 147 8.30 -10.18 33.18
CA THR A 147 8.08 -11.63 33.34
C THR A 147 7.54 -12.27 32.06
N GLU A 148 7.80 -13.56 31.91
CA GLU A 148 7.25 -14.35 30.80
C GLU A 148 5.70 -14.43 30.85
N GLU A 149 5.15 -14.49 32.08
CA GLU A 149 3.70 -14.51 32.30
C GLU A 149 3.04 -13.24 31.79
N GLU A 150 3.58 -12.07 32.09
CA GLU A 150 3.08 -10.78 31.56
C GLU A 150 3.14 -10.70 30.03
N TYR A 151 4.20 -11.25 29.44
CA TYR A 151 4.33 -11.31 27.98
C TYR A 151 3.27 -12.21 27.36
N GLU A 152 3.06 -13.43 27.91
CA GLU A 152 2.04 -14.36 27.40
C GLU A 152 0.61 -13.80 27.55
N GLU A 153 0.28 -13.16 28.66
CA GLU A 153 -1.00 -12.46 28.84
C GLU A 153 -1.19 -11.33 27.81
N ALA A 154 -0.15 -10.56 27.54
CA ALA A 154 -0.19 -9.49 26.54
C ALA A 154 -0.35 -10.06 25.12
N LYS A 155 0.33 -11.15 24.81
CA LYS A 155 0.23 -11.87 23.54
C LYS A 155 -1.18 -12.44 23.33
N GLU A 156 -1.75 -13.08 24.35
CA GLU A 156 -3.12 -13.59 24.30
C GLU A 156 -4.13 -12.46 24.11
N LYS A 157 -3.98 -11.35 24.82
CA LYS A 157 -4.84 -10.17 24.66
C LYS A 157 -4.72 -9.56 23.26
N TRP A 158 -3.52 -9.54 22.69
CA TRP A 158 -3.27 -9.09 21.32
C TRP A 158 -3.94 -10.03 20.31
N GLN A 159 -3.77 -11.34 20.47
CA GLN A 159 -4.40 -12.37 19.64
C GLN A 159 -5.92 -12.34 19.72
N ASN A 160 -6.50 -12.00 20.87
CA ASN A 160 -7.96 -11.89 21.06
C ASN A 160 -8.54 -10.52 20.68
N THR A 161 -7.69 -9.53 20.35
CA THR A 161 -8.16 -8.22 19.88
C THR A 161 -8.84 -8.35 18.51
N SER A 162 -10.08 -7.84 18.38
CA SER A 162 -10.79 -7.85 17.09
C SER A 162 -10.11 -6.91 16.09
N PRO A 163 -10.18 -7.17 14.77
CA PRO A 163 -9.59 -6.31 13.74
C PRO A 163 -10.02 -4.85 13.84
N ILE A 164 -11.31 -4.61 14.02
CA ILE A 164 -11.84 -3.23 14.15
C ILE A 164 -11.27 -2.53 15.39
N SER A 165 -11.23 -3.24 16.53
CA SER A 165 -10.62 -2.71 17.76
C SER A 165 -9.15 -2.42 17.59
N GLY A 166 -8.44 -3.28 16.84
CA GLY A 166 -7.03 -3.11 16.48
C GLY A 166 -6.77 -1.83 15.70
N ILE A 167 -7.62 -1.49 14.74
CA ILE A 167 -7.53 -0.24 13.97
C ILE A 167 -7.52 0.99 14.89
N PHE A 168 -8.44 1.04 15.86
CA PHE A 168 -8.49 2.19 16.78
C PHE A 168 -7.32 2.19 17.78
N LYS A 169 -6.92 1.03 18.27
CA LYS A 169 -5.77 0.92 19.19
C LYS A 169 -4.47 1.38 18.55
N SER A 170 -4.26 1.08 17.27
CA SER A 170 -3.04 1.41 16.53
C SER A 170 -2.68 2.90 16.47
N PHE A 171 -3.53 3.78 16.98
CA PHE A 171 -3.22 5.21 17.08
C PHE A 171 -2.58 5.61 18.42
N THR A 172 -2.57 4.71 19.41
CA THR A 172 -2.15 5.04 20.78
C THR A 172 -1.43 3.90 21.50
N ASP A 173 -1.05 2.84 20.81
CA ASP A 173 -0.52 1.62 21.43
C ASP A 173 1.00 1.45 21.28
N ALA A 174 1.68 2.40 20.64
CA ALA A 174 3.13 2.37 20.53
C ALA A 174 3.79 2.50 21.92
N PRO A 175 4.72 1.58 22.30
CA PRO A 175 5.37 1.56 23.62
C PRO A 175 6.06 2.88 23.98
N GLY A 176 6.64 3.58 23.02
CA GLY A 176 7.28 4.89 23.18
C GLY A 176 6.32 6.08 23.15
N GLY A 177 4.99 5.85 23.19
CA GLY A 177 3.95 6.84 23.21
C GLY A 177 3.85 7.66 21.90
N PHE A 178 3.27 8.85 21.97
CA PHE A 178 2.95 9.68 20.80
C PHE A 178 4.15 9.95 19.86
N LYS A 179 5.36 10.06 20.41
CA LYS A 179 6.56 10.27 19.59
C LYS A 179 6.90 9.06 18.72
N GLU A 180 6.60 7.86 19.20
CA GLU A 180 6.78 6.63 18.44
C GLU A 180 5.65 6.46 17.42
N GLU A 181 4.42 6.79 17.76
CA GLU A 181 3.28 6.83 16.82
C GLU A 181 3.58 7.69 15.59
N LEU A 182 4.18 8.87 15.79
CA LEU A 182 4.61 9.72 14.67
C LEU A 182 5.69 9.09 13.80
N ARG A 183 6.51 8.18 14.34
CA ARG A 183 7.54 7.47 13.58
C ARG A 183 6.97 6.34 12.70
N GLU A 184 5.74 5.92 12.96
CA GLU A 184 5.02 4.93 12.16
C GLU A 184 4.41 5.53 10.88
N ILE A 185 4.35 6.85 10.80
CA ILE A 185 3.86 7.53 9.61
C ILE A 185 4.97 7.58 8.57
N ASN A 186 4.72 6.91 7.45
CA ASN A 186 5.55 7.00 6.26
C ASN A 186 5.04 8.12 5.36
N PHE A 187 5.93 8.83 4.69
CA PHE A 187 5.53 9.86 3.75
C PHE A 187 6.21 9.73 2.39
N SER A 188 5.52 10.17 1.36
CA SER A 188 6.01 10.27 -0.01
C SER A 188 5.77 11.68 -0.52
N ILE A 189 6.77 12.27 -1.15
CA ILE A 189 6.64 13.53 -1.86
C ILE A 189 6.99 13.27 -3.32
N GLY A 190 6.19 13.79 -4.25
CA GLY A 190 6.42 13.63 -5.68
C GLY A 190 6.14 14.90 -6.46
N ALA A 191 6.83 15.03 -7.58
CA ALA A 191 6.57 16.05 -8.58
C ALA A 191 6.47 15.39 -9.95
N GLU A 192 5.50 15.83 -10.75
CA GLU A 192 5.35 15.45 -12.15
C GLU A 192 5.26 16.71 -13.01
N TYR A 193 6.13 16.79 -13.99
CA TYR A 193 6.02 17.75 -15.07
C TYR A 193 5.45 17.06 -16.31
N SER A 194 4.44 17.66 -16.92
CA SER A 194 3.82 17.15 -18.13
C SER A 194 3.88 18.21 -19.25
N TYR A 195 4.26 17.77 -20.44
CA TYR A 195 4.20 18.55 -21.67
C TYR A 195 3.14 17.97 -22.59
N ASN A 196 2.17 18.80 -22.96
CA ASN A 196 1.05 18.47 -23.85
C ASN A 196 0.29 17.19 -23.46
N GLN A 197 0.31 16.81 -22.17
CA GLN A 197 -0.23 15.52 -21.67
C GLN A 197 0.31 14.28 -22.42
N GLN A 198 1.42 14.42 -23.12
CA GLN A 198 2.06 13.36 -23.89
C GLN A 198 3.39 12.93 -23.26
N PHE A 199 4.22 13.87 -22.82
CA PHE A 199 5.49 13.60 -22.18
C PHE A 199 5.40 13.90 -20.68
N PHE A 200 5.88 12.97 -19.88
CA PHE A 200 5.85 13.07 -18.43
C PHE A 200 7.26 12.85 -17.87
N LEU A 201 7.69 13.73 -16.98
CA LEU A 201 8.90 13.55 -16.16
C LEU A 201 8.47 13.56 -14.70
N ARG A 202 8.98 12.61 -13.92
CA ARG A 202 8.60 12.40 -12.53
C ARG A 202 9.83 12.28 -11.65
N ALA A 203 9.71 12.86 -10.47
CA ALA A 203 10.67 12.64 -9.40
C ALA A 203 9.92 12.48 -8.09
N GLY A 204 10.39 11.60 -7.22
CA GLY A 204 9.76 11.34 -5.94
C GLY A 204 10.75 10.91 -4.88
N TYR A 205 10.35 11.06 -3.64
CA TYR A 205 11.08 10.58 -2.48
C TYR A 205 10.13 9.90 -1.51
N PHE A 206 10.50 8.72 -1.05
CA PHE A 206 9.80 7.95 -0.02
C PHE A 206 10.66 7.89 1.23
N ASN A 207 10.03 8.09 2.40
CA ASN A 207 10.69 7.98 3.69
C ASN A 207 9.88 7.15 4.68
N GLU A 208 10.55 6.18 5.24
CA GLU A 208 10.13 5.41 6.40
C GLU A 208 11.14 5.56 7.52
N ASN A 209 10.66 5.62 8.76
CA ASN A 209 11.52 5.85 9.90
C ASN A 209 12.53 4.71 10.08
N LYS A 210 13.77 5.05 10.49
CA LYS A 210 14.86 4.09 10.65
C LYS A 210 14.58 2.96 11.65
N TYR A 211 13.67 3.17 12.60
CA TYR A 211 13.28 2.19 13.61
C TYR A 211 12.03 1.37 13.21
N LYS A 212 11.39 1.69 12.07
CA LYS A 212 10.13 1.07 11.61
C LYS A 212 10.23 0.51 10.18
N GLY A 213 11.43 0.10 9.75
CA GLY A 213 11.69 -0.52 8.44
C GLY A 213 12.78 0.16 7.61
N ASN A 214 13.07 1.46 7.85
CA ASN A 214 14.17 2.22 7.24
C ASN A 214 14.18 2.23 5.70
N ARG A 215 13.04 2.09 5.05
CA ARG A 215 12.96 2.18 3.59
C ARG A 215 12.99 3.64 3.17
N LYS A 216 14.02 4.03 2.46
CA LYS A 216 14.20 5.38 1.92
C LYS A 216 14.76 5.29 0.52
N TYR A 217 14.09 5.92 -0.43
CA TYR A 217 14.53 5.90 -1.82
C TYR A 217 14.06 7.14 -2.59
N PHE A 218 14.84 7.51 -3.56
CA PHE A 218 14.42 8.39 -4.64
C PHE A 218 13.87 7.57 -5.79
N SER A 219 12.88 8.10 -6.49
CA SER A 219 12.35 7.54 -7.73
C SER A 219 12.38 8.59 -8.83
N PHE A 220 12.78 8.17 -10.01
CA PHE A 220 12.77 8.99 -11.22
C PHE A 220 11.98 8.25 -12.28
N GLY A 221 11.17 8.96 -13.04
CA GLY A 221 10.35 8.35 -14.07
C GLY A 221 10.19 9.23 -15.29
N ALA A 222 10.01 8.58 -16.42
CA ALA A 222 9.61 9.21 -17.67
C ALA A 222 8.44 8.44 -18.27
N GLY A 223 7.49 9.16 -18.86
CA GLY A 223 6.33 8.58 -19.50
C GLY A 223 6.06 9.21 -20.85
N PHE A 224 5.48 8.43 -21.75
CA PHE A 224 5.02 8.89 -23.04
C PHE A 224 3.63 8.33 -23.34
N SER A 225 2.70 9.20 -23.71
CA SER A 225 1.31 8.86 -24.04
C SER A 225 1.01 9.18 -25.50
N LEU A 226 0.57 8.17 -26.22
CA LEU A 226 0.09 8.25 -27.61
C LEU A 226 -1.34 7.77 -27.65
N ASN A 227 -2.29 8.65 -27.93
CA ASN A 227 -3.72 8.35 -28.09
C ASN A 227 -4.25 7.26 -27.12
N VAL A 228 -4.08 5.98 -27.50
CA VAL A 228 -4.57 4.81 -26.77
C VAL A 228 -3.48 4.06 -25.97
N LEU A 229 -2.21 4.44 -26.14
CA LEU A 229 -1.06 3.76 -25.56
C LEU A 229 -0.29 4.70 -24.66
N LYS A 230 0.03 4.25 -23.45
CA LYS A 230 0.95 4.95 -22.55
C LYS A 230 2.06 4.02 -22.11
N ILE A 231 3.29 4.47 -22.22
CA ILE A 231 4.50 3.77 -21.80
C ILE A 231 5.14 4.59 -20.70
N ASP A 232 5.39 3.98 -19.56
CA ASP A 232 6.10 4.58 -18.43
C ASP A 232 7.32 3.74 -18.08
N ALA A 233 8.43 4.42 -17.76
CA ALA A 233 9.62 3.83 -17.18
C ALA A 233 9.93 4.54 -15.85
N ALA A 234 10.29 3.79 -14.83
CA ALA A 234 10.68 4.32 -13.54
C ALA A 234 11.90 3.59 -12.98
N TYR A 235 12.80 4.35 -12.38
CA TYR A 235 14.02 3.86 -11.72
C TYR A 235 14.05 4.30 -10.27
N MET A 236 14.37 3.39 -9.36
CA MET A 236 14.47 3.64 -7.92
C MET A 236 15.90 3.51 -7.45
N VAL A 237 16.32 4.47 -6.61
CA VAL A 237 17.63 4.52 -5.97
C VAL A 237 17.43 4.55 -4.47
N ALA A 238 17.79 3.48 -3.78
CA ALA A 238 17.70 3.43 -2.32
C ALA A 238 18.82 4.28 -1.69
N THR A 239 18.46 4.98 -0.61
CA THR A 239 19.43 5.75 0.19
C THR A 239 19.83 5.03 1.47
N ALA A 240 19.09 3.98 1.87
CA ALA A 240 19.41 3.13 2.98
C ALA A 240 20.20 1.90 2.50
N GLN A 241 21.26 1.55 3.22
CA GLN A 241 22.02 0.32 2.95
C GLN A 241 21.11 -0.90 3.09
N THR A 242 21.22 -1.84 2.14
CA THR A 242 20.46 -3.11 2.12
C THR A 242 18.96 -2.99 1.80
N SER A 243 18.51 -2.06 0.99
CA SER A 243 17.13 -2.08 0.50
C SER A 243 16.99 -3.06 -0.68
N PRO A 244 16.05 -4.02 -0.65
CA PRO A 244 15.78 -4.90 -1.78
C PRO A 244 15.18 -4.16 -3.00
N LEU A 245 14.79 -2.90 -2.82
CA LEU A 245 14.25 -2.03 -3.87
C LEU A 245 15.34 -1.22 -4.58
N ASP A 246 16.62 -1.33 -4.16
CA ASP A 246 17.70 -0.58 -4.79
C ASP A 246 17.89 -1.03 -6.25
N GLN A 247 18.14 -0.05 -7.12
CA GLN A 247 18.36 -0.26 -8.56
C GLN A 247 17.18 -0.95 -9.27
N THR A 248 15.95 -0.82 -8.74
CA THR A 248 14.77 -1.40 -9.39
C THR A 248 14.35 -0.55 -10.59
N LEU A 249 14.30 -1.19 -11.76
CA LEU A 249 13.77 -0.61 -13.00
C LEU A 249 12.39 -1.20 -13.28
N ARG A 250 11.39 -0.33 -13.52
CA ARG A 250 10.02 -0.72 -13.87
C ARG A 250 9.61 -0.17 -15.21
N PHE A 251 8.97 -1.01 -16.02
CA PHE A 251 8.29 -0.62 -17.23
C PHE A 251 6.80 -0.90 -17.09
N THR A 252 5.97 0.06 -17.50
CA THR A 252 4.52 -0.08 -17.51
C THR A 252 3.99 0.25 -18.89
N LEU A 253 3.13 -0.63 -19.41
CA LEU A 253 2.41 -0.42 -20.64
C LEU A 253 0.92 -0.35 -20.31
N SER A 254 0.25 0.75 -20.68
CA SER A 254 -1.16 0.96 -20.41
C SER A 254 -1.91 1.23 -21.72
N PHE A 255 -3.14 0.71 -21.80
CA PHE A 255 -4.03 0.90 -22.95
C PHE A 255 -5.30 1.61 -22.51
N ASP A 256 -5.70 2.63 -23.26
CA ASP A 256 -7.02 3.25 -23.15
C ASP A 256 -8.02 2.43 -23.98
N MET A 257 -8.87 1.67 -23.26
CA MET A 257 -9.84 0.77 -23.91
C MET A 257 -10.98 1.53 -24.61
N ASP A 258 -11.33 2.72 -24.15
CA ASP A 258 -12.37 3.52 -24.78
C ASP A 258 -11.85 4.17 -26.06
N GLY A 259 -10.64 4.73 -26.02
CA GLY A 259 -9.95 5.20 -27.23
C GLY A 259 -9.71 4.08 -28.25
N LEU A 260 -9.42 2.84 -27.78
CA LEU A 260 -9.25 1.68 -28.67
C LEU A 260 -10.56 1.29 -29.37
N LYS A 261 -11.70 1.31 -28.66
CA LYS A 261 -13.03 1.09 -29.26
C LYS A 261 -13.35 2.14 -30.33
N ASP A 262 -13.03 3.41 -30.07
CA ASP A 262 -13.24 4.50 -31.03
C ASP A 262 -12.39 4.31 -32.30
N LEU A 263 -11.16 3.83 -32.15
CA LEU A 263 -10.29 3.52 -33.28
C LEU A 263 -10.78 2.31 -34.08
N LEU A 264 -11.29 1.28 -33.43
CA LEU A 264 -11.80 0.07 -34.07
C LEU A 264 -13.21 0.24 -34.62
N GLY A 265 -14.05 1.10 -34.02
CA GLY A 265 -15.41 1.37 -34.42
C GLY A 265 -15.55 2.35 -35.59
N ARG A 266 -14.46 2.98 -36.03
CA ARG A 266 -14.41 3.88 -37.21
C ARG A 266 -14.23 3.15 -38.54
N ARG A 267 -14.72 1.91 -38.66
CA ARG A 267 -14.84 1.22 -39.94
C ARG A 267 -16.28 1.19 -40.44
#